data_56a01dbda787beb1ebef0437eb15c9d7
#
_entry.id   56a01dbda787beb1ebef0437eb15c9d7
#
_cell.length_a   1.000
_cell.length_b   1.000
_cell.length_c   1.000
_cell.angle_alpha   90.00
_cell.angle_beta   90.00
_cell.angle_gamma   90.00
#
_symmetry.space_group_name_H-M   'P 1'
#
loop_
_entity.id
_entity.type
_entity.pdbx_description
1 polymer ?
#
loop_
_entity_poly.entity_id
_entity_poly.type
_entity_poly.pdbx_seq_one_letter_code
_entity_poly.pdbx_strand_id
1 'polypeptide(L)'
;MRHFIEPNSFSLAEQLALLDLADRMEADPAPYAHLCDGRILATLFYEPSTRTRLSFESAMLRLGGKTLGFAGAQLSSASKGETVEDTARVVSNYADVIAMRHPKEGAPLRASQYARVPVINAGDGGHAHPSQTMIDLMTIRQRKGRLDHLTIGFCGDLKFGRTVHSLTAALSQFEGNRFVFISPEDLRLPRYVKTESLEPTHQVYTETDDLEAELPHLDVLYMTRIQQERFFNEEEYLRLKGCYQLDEAMLRLAPADMPVLHPLPRIDEIKKDVDDDPRAAYFDQVHNGVYIRMAIILALLGIPDPLTGKTVLDH
;
A
#
# COMPACT_ATOMS: atom_id res chain seq x y z
N MET A 1 -14.78 -6.70 -17.29
CA MET A 1 -14.20 -5.49 -16.65
C MET A 1 -13.47 -5.91 -15.40
N ARG A 2 -12.24 -5.46 -15.22
CA ARG A 2 -11.39 -5.80 -14.06
C ARG A 2 -11.43 -4.70 -13.02
N HIS A 3 -11.20 -5.07 -11.76
CA HIS A 3 -11.13 -4.17 -10.61
C HIS A 3 -9.85 -4.44 -9.83
N PHE A 4 -9.39 -3.49 -9.03
CA PHE A 4 -8.23 -3.67 -8.13
C PHE A 4 -8.69 -3.57 -6.67
N ILE A 5 -9.16 -4.69 -6.13
CA ILE A 5 -9.80 -4.76 -4.80
C ILE A 5 -8.86 -5.34 -3.76
N GLU A 6 -8.13 -6.41 -4.13
CA GLU A 6 -7.21 -7.15 -3.29
C GLU A 6 -5.80 -7.11 -3.89
N PRO A 7 -4.73 -7.33 -3.11
CA PRO A 7 -3.38 -7.46 -3.65
C PRO A 7 -3.27 -8.53 -4.73
N ASN A 8 -4.01 -9.63 -4.59
CA ASN A 8 -4.07 -10.75 -5.54
C ASN A 8 -5.12 -10.59 -6.65
N SER A 9 -5.75 -9.41 -6.80
CA SER A 9 -6.64 -9.11 -7.93
C SER A 9 -5.92 -9.23 -9.28
N PHE A 10 -4.60 -9.10 -9.24
CA PHE A 10 -3.70 -9.27 -10.38
C PHE A 10 -2.72 -10.40 -10.08
N SER A 11 -2.42 -11.20 -11.10
CA SER A 11 -1.41 -12.26 -11.02
C SER A 11 -0.03 -11.66 -10.72
N LEU A 12 0.93 -12.48 -10.25
CA LEU A 12 2.29 -12.03 -10.00
C LEU A 12 2.93 -11.41 -11.26
N ALA A 13 2.68 -11.99 -12.44
CA ALA A 13 3.18 -11.46 -13.70
C ALA A 13 2.60 -10.06 -14.02
N GLU A 14 1.29 -9.86 -13.78
CA GLU A 14 0.65 -8.55 -13.94
C GLU A 14 1.14 -7.53 -12.91
N GLN A 15 1.38 -7.96 -11.66
CA GLN A 15 1.97 -7.09 -10.64
C GLN A 15 3.38 -6.64 -11.04
N LEU A 16 4.22 -7.54 -11.51
CA LEU A 16 5.56 -7.21 -12.01
C LEU A 16 5.49 -6.26 -13.22
N ALA A 17 4.57 -6.50 -14.16
CA ALA A 17 4.37 -5.62 -15.30
C ALA A 17 3.88 -4.22 -14.88
N LEU A 18 3.06 -4.10 -13.82
CA LEU A 18 2.68 -2.82 -13.22
C LEU A 18 3.88 -2.09 -12.62
N LEU A 19 4.75 -2.81 -11.90
CA LEU A 19 5.98 -2.24 -11.36
C LEU A 19 6.88 -1.71 -12.48
N ASP A 20 7.07 -2.50 -13.56
CA ASP A 20 7.87 -2.10 -14.72
C ASP A 20 7.30 -0.86 -15.43
N LEU A 21 5.98 -0.78 -15.55
CA LEU A 21 5.30 0.39 -16.12
C LEU A 21 5.51 1.62 -15.22
N ALA A 22 5.38 1.47 -13.90
CA ALA A 22 5.58 2.55 -12.94
C ALA A 22 7.02 3.08 -12.95
N ASP A 23 8.04 2.20 -13.03
CA ASP A 23 9.45 2.61 -13.14
C ASP A 23 9.71 3.38 -14.44
N ARG A 24 9.13 2.97 -15.59
CA ARG A 24 9.24 3.73 -16.84
C ARG A 24 8.58 5.12 -16.75
N MET A 25 7.42 5.21 -16.11
CA MET A 25 6.73 6.50 -15.88
C MET A 25 7.51 7.43 -14.96
N GLU A 26 8.20 6.88 -13.97
CA GLU A 26 9.06 7.65 -13.07
C GLU A 26 10.29 8.18 -13.80
N ALA A 27 10.93 7.31 -14.60
CA ALA A 27 12.13 7.66 -15.35
C ALA A 27 11.88 8.71 -16.44
N ASP A 28 10.74 8.62 -17.15
CA ASP A 28 10.32 9.59 -18.15
C ASP A 28 8.79 9.73 -18.17
N PRO A 29 8.22 10.71 -17.47
CA PRO A 29 6.76 10.90 -17.40
C PRO A 29 6.15 11.53 -18.65
N ALA A 30 6.95 12.15 -19.54
CA ALA A 30 6.43 12.94 -20.66
C ALA A 30 5.56 12.13 -21.64
N PRO A 31 5.90 10.88 -22.04
CA PRO A 31 5.07 10.08 -22.94
C PRO A 31 3.68 9.75 -22.38
N TYR A 32 3.50 9.85 -21.06
CA TYR A 32 2.28 9.46 -20.36
C TYR A 32 1.32 10.61 -20.07
N ALA A 33 1.77 11.87 -20.25
CA ALA A 33 1.10 13.06 -19.74
C ALA A 33 -0.31 13.32 -20.33
N HIS A 34 -0.69 12.67 -21.45
CA HIS A 34 -1.95 12.87 -22.15
C HIS A 34 -2.76 11.58 -22.38
N LEU A 35 -2.38 10.47 -21.74
CA LEU A 35 -3.03 9.17 -21.97
C LEU A 35 -4.45 9.10 -21.42
N CYS A 36 -4.79 9.94 -20.45
CA CYS A 36 -6.12 10.03 -19.86
C CYS A 36 -6.85 11.35 -20.22
N ASP A 37 -6.48 12.02 -21.33
CA ASP A 37 -7.20 13.21 -21.78
C ASP A 37 -8.70 12.88 -21.95
N GLY A 38 -9.56 13.71 -21.35
CA GLY A 38 -11.01 13.51 -21.35
C GLY A 38 -11.54 12.47 -20.33
N ARG A 39 -10.68 11.72 -19.65
CA ARG A 39 -11.07 10.75 -18.62
C ARG A 39 -11.20 11.40 -17.25
N ILE A 40 -12.04 10.79 -16.41
CA ILE A 40 -12.34 11.26 -15.06
C ILE A 40 -12.14 10.13 -14.04
N LEU A 41 -11.36 10.40 -12.99
CA LEU A 41 -11.25 9.58 -11.79
C LEU A 41 -12.20 10.11 -10.72
N ALA A 42 -13.06 9.26 -10.17
CA ALA A 42 -13.81 9.58 -8.96
C ALA A 42 -13.06 9.12 -7.70
N THR A 43 -12.79 10.03 -6.76
CA THR A 43 -12.20 9.74 -5.45
C THR A 43 -13.28 9.76 -4.36
N LEU A 44 -13.76 8.58 -3.95
CA LEU A 44 -14.84 8.42 -2.97
C LEU A 44 -14.24 8.02 -1.61
N PHE A 45 -13.90 9.02 -0.80
CA PHE A 45 -13.23 8.81 0.48
C PHE A 45 -14.22 9.02 1.63
N TYR A 46 -14.76 7.93 2.17
CA TYR A 46 -15.70 7.94 3.29
C TYR A 46 -15.03 8.16 4.65
N GLU A 47 -13.73 7.94 4.72
CA GLU A 47 -12.90 8.29 5.87
C GLU A 47 -11.71 9.18 5.46
N PRO A 48 -11.18 10.02 6.38
CA PRO A 48 -10.06 10.91 6.08
C PRO A 48 -8.82 10.15 5.62
N SER A 49 -8.24 10.56 4.51
CA SER A 49 -6.95 10.06 4.01
C SER A 49 -6.30 11.05 3.06
N THR A 50 -5.46 11.92 3.61
CA THR A 50 -4.80 12.98 2.83
C THR A 50 -3.88 12.40 1.76
N ARG A 51 -2.92 11.55 2.16
CA ARG A 51 -1.90 11.01 1.24
C ARG A 51 -2.49 10.19 0.12
N THR A 52 -3.34 9.21 0.45
CA THR A 52 -3.90 8.30 -0.57
C THR A 52 -4.75 9.06 -1.57
N ARG A 53 -5.62 9.98 -1.10
CA ARG A 53 -6.47 10.78 -1.97
C ARG A 53 -5.65 11.66 -2.89
N LEU A 54 -4.77 12.51 -2.34
CA LEU A 54 -3.94 13.43 -3.13
C LEU A 54 -3.05 12.68 -4.12
N SER A 55 -2.56 11.50 -3.77
CA SER A 55 -1.73 10.69 -4.67
C SER A 55 -2.54 10.11 -5.84
N PHE A 56 -3.79 9.64 -5.63
CA PHE A 56 -4.67 9.22 -6.73
C PHE A 56 -5.06 10.40 -7.63
N GLU A 57 -5.40 11.53 -7.03
CA GLU A 57 -5.73 12.74 -7.79
C GLU A 57 -4.52 13.24 -8.60
N SER A 58 -3.33 13.29 -7.96
CA SER A 58 -2.08 13.62 -8.66
C SER A 58 -1.76 12.65 -9.80
N ALA A 59 -1.95 11.35 -9.60
CA ALA A 59 -1.74 10.34 -10.63
C ALA A 59 -2.62 10.60 -11.87
N MET A 60 -3.92 10.81 -11.67
CA MET A 60 -4.85 11.09 -12.77
C MET A 60 -4.54 12.40 -13.49
N LEU A 61 -4.21 13.45 -12.73
CA LEU A 61 -3.85 14.76 -13.31
C LEU A 61 -2.56 14.68 -14.14
N ARG A 62 -1.57 13.91 -13.69
CA ARG A 62 -0.31 13.67 -14.43
C ARG A 62 -0.52 12.89 -15.73
N LEU A 63 -1.56 12.08 -15.79
CA LEU A 63 -1.99 11.38 -17.01
C LEU A 63 -2.85 12.25 -17.95
N GLY A 64 -3.10 13.52 -17.64
CA GLY A 64 -3.93 14.43 -18.43
C GLY A 64 -5.43 14.35 -18.12
N GLY A 65 -5.85 13.48 -17.21
CA GLY A 65 -7.24 13.31 -16.81
C GLY A 65 -7.72 14.36 -15.81
N LYS A 66 -8.95 14.18 -15.33
CA LYS A 66 -9.60 15.05 -14.34
C LYS A 66 -10.04 14.25 -13.14
N THR A 67 -10.32 14.93 -12.03
CA THR A 67 -10.80 14.30 -10.81
C THR A 67 -12.08 14.93 -10.31
N LEU A 68 -12.94 14.13 -9.69
CA LEU A 68 -14.09 14.56 -8.91
C LEU A 68 -14.21 13.66 -7.67
N GLY A 69 -14.94 14.07 -6.66
CA GLY A 69 -15.14 13.22 -5.48
C GLY A 69 -15.43 13.97 -4.21
N PHE A 70 -15.39 13.24 -3.09
CA PHE A 70 -15.60 13.79 -1.75
C PHE A 70 -14.61 13.18 -0.74
N ALA A 71 -14.42 13.89 0.38
CA ALA A 71 -13.62 13.44 1.53
C ALA A 71 -14.46 13.56 2.82
N GLY A 72 -14.93 12.41 3.31
CA GLY A 72 -15.79 12.30 4.47
C GLY A 72 -17.23 11.92 4.10
N ALA A 73 -17.75 10.88 4.75
CA ALA A 73 -19.11 10.39 4.52
C ALA A 73 -20.19 11.47 4.75
N GLN A 74 -19.97 12.36 5.73
CA GLN A 74 -20.85 13.47 6.07
C GLN A 74 -21.01 14.51 4.95
N LEU A 75 -20.08 14.56 3.99
CA LEU A 75 -20.10 15.46 2.83
C LEU A 75 -20.74 14.82 1.60
N SER A 76 -21.29 13.63 1.73
CA SER A 76 -21.88 12.85 0.65
C SER A 76 -23.32 12.45 0.96
N SER A 77 -24.02 11.89 -0.03
CA SER A 77 -25.37 11.35 0.14
C SER A 77 -25.43 10.16 1.12
N ALA A 78 -24.31 9.56 1.49
CA ALA A 78 -24.24 8.54 2.54
C ALA A 78 -24.78 9.06 3.88
N SER A 79 -24.61 10.35 4.18
CA SER A 79 -25.21 10.99 5.37
C SER A 79 -26.74 10.98 5.37
N LYS A 80 -27.37 10.77 4.21
CA LYS A 80 -28.83 10.65 4.03
C LYS A 80 -29.27 9.18 3.90
N GLY A 81 -28.35 8.21 4.04
CA GLY A 81 -28.63 6.79 3.96
C GLY A 81 -28.43 6.15 2.56
N GLU A 82 -27.79 6.86 1.61
CA GLU A 82 -27.45 6.27 0.31
C GLU A 82 -26.47 5.11 0.50
N THR A 83 -26.75 3.99 -0.14
CA THR A 83 -25.92 2.78 -0.04
C THR A 83 -24.66 2.89 -0.90
N VAL A 84 -23.65 2.05 -0.60
CA VAL A 84 -22.42 1.94 -1.43
C VAL A 84 -22.78 1.51 -2.85
N GLU A 85 -23.75 0.63 -3.00
CA GLU A 85 -24.25 0.12 -4.28
C GLU A 85 -24.84 1.22 -5.15
N ASP A 86 -25.70 2.05 -4.56
CA ASP A 86 -26.35 3.14 -5.27
C ASP A 86 -25.33 4.23 -5.62
N THR A 87 -24.45 4.58 -4.68
CA THR A 87 -23.32 5.50 -4.97
C THR A 87 -22.47 4.98 -6.14
N ALA A 88 -22.13 3.68 -6.15
CA ALA A 88 -21.34 3.11 -7.24
C ALA A 88 -22.02 3.20 -8.61
N ARG A 89 -23.34 2.93 -8.66
CA ARG A 89 -24.17 3.08 -9.88
C ARG A 89 -24.25 4.52 -10.36
N VAL A 90 -24.50 5.45 -9.44
CA VAL A 90 -24.62 6.89 -9.74
C VAL A 90 -23.28 7.42 -10.27
N VAL A 91 -22.20 7.21 -9.53
CA VAL A 91 -20.85 7.74 -9.88
C VAL A 91 -20.32 7.13 -11.17
N SER A 92 -20.68 5.88 -11.49
CA SER A 92 -20.33 5.27 -12.78
C SER A 92 -20.85 6.01 -14.01
N ASN A 93 -21.81 6.95 -13.84
CA ASN A 93 -22.26 7.82 -14.93
C ASN A 93 -21.42 9.10 -15.06
N TYR A 94 -20.54 9.37 -14.11
CA TYR A 94 -19.79 10.63 -14.04
C TYR A 94 -18.27 10.42 -14.20
N ALA A 95 -17.79 9.19 -14.05
CA ALA A 95 -16.37 8.88 -14.05
C ALA A 95 -16.07 7.62 -14.86
N ASP A 96 -14.81 7.48 -15.30
CA ASP A 96 -14.30 6.34 -16.03
C ASP A 96 -13.65 5.30 -15.10
N VAL A 97 -13.24 5.70 -13.90
CA VAL A 97 -12.65 4.84 -12.86
C VAL A 97 -12.96 5.42 -11.48
N ILE A 98 -13.13 4.55 -10.48
CA ILE A 98 -13.45 4.93 -9.10
C ILE A 98 -12.33 4.46 -8.17
N ALA A 99 -11.73 5.35 -7.37
CA ALA A 99 -10.92 5.01 -6.22
C ALA A 99 -11.75 5.21 -4.94
N MET A 100 -12.04 4.12 -4.23
CA MET A 100 -12.88 4.13 -3.03
C MET A 100 -12.08 3.80 -1.78
N ARG A 101 -12.19 4.64 -0.75
CA ARG A 101 -11.73 4.36 0.60
C ARG A 101 -12.91 4.37 1.57
N HIS A 102 -13.05 3.30 2.36
CA HIS A 102 -14.22 3.12 3.22
C HIS A 102 -13.83 2.51 4.59
N PRO A 103 -14.45 2.92 5.72
CA PRO A 103 -14.17 2.35 7.04
C PRO A 103 -14.65 0.89 7.19
N LYS A 104 -15.66 0.50 6.40
CA LYS A 104 -16.23 -0.86 6.43
C LYS A 104 -15.49 -1.76 5.44
N GLU A 105 -15.00 -2.89 5.94
CA GLU A 105 -14.36 -3.94 5.15
C GLU A 105 -15.31 -4.48 4.06
N GLY A 106 -14.77 -4.77 2.87
CA GLY A 106 -15.51 -5.27 1.73
C GLY A 106 -16.37 -4.23 0.98
N ALA A 107 -16.41 -2.97 1.42
CA ALA A 107 -17.19 -1.94 0.73
C ALA A 107 -16.73 -1.68 -0.71
N PRO A 108 -15.41 -1.60 -1.05
CA PRO A 108 -14.96 -1.49 -2.43
C PRO A 108 -15.31 -2.72 -3.27
N LEU A 109 -15.25 -3.93 -2.69
CA LEU A 109 -15.70 -5.15 -3.36
C LEU A 109 -17.20 -5.07 -3.65
N ARG A 110 -18.00 -4.61 -2.69
CA ARG A 110 -19.43 -4.41 -2.89
C ARG A 110 -19.70 -3.37 -3.99
N ALA A 111 -18.97 -2.25 -3.98
CA ALA A 111 -19.08 -1.23 -5.03
C ALA A 111 -18.76 -1.81 -6.42
N SER A 112 -17.72 -2.64 -6.54
CA SER A 112 -17.30 -3.23 -7.83
C SER A 112 -18.38 -4.12 -8.48
N GLN A 113 -19.25 -4.75 -7.68
CA GLN A 113 -20.35 -5.57 -8.18
C GLN A 113 -21.47 -4.75 -8.84
N TYR A 114 -21.56 -3.45 -8.57
CA TYR A 114 -22.62 -2.56 -9.05
C TYR A 114 -22.12 -1.42 -9.94
N ALA A 115 -20.81 -1.15 -9.92
CA ALA A 115 -20.19 -0.16 -10.79
C ALA A 115 -20.15 -0.61 -12.25
N ARG A 116 -20.27 0.36 -13.16
CA ARG A 116 -20.10 0.17 -14.61
C ARG A 116 -18.71 0.55 -15.10
N VAL A 117 -17.85 0.93 -14.19
CA VAL A 117 -16.46 1.34 -14.41
C VAL A 117 -15.55 0.62 -13.42
N PRO A 118 -14.24 0.50 -13.68
CA PRO A 118 -13.31 -0.08 -12.75
C PRO A 118 -13.34 0.56 -11.37
N VAL A 119 -13.21 -0.26 -10.32
CA VAL A 119 -13.12 0.18 -8.92
C VAL A 119 -11.75 -0.21 -8.38
N ILE A 120 -11.12 0.74 -7.69
CA ILE A 120 -9.85 0.59 -6.98
C ILE A 120 -10.13 0.70 -5.48
N ASN A 121 -9.69 -0.31 -4.72
CA ASN A 121 -9.68 -0.24 -3.26
C ASN A 121 -8.52 0.66 -2.79
N ALA A 122 -8.86 1.85 -2.30
CA ALA A 122 -7.92 2.82 -1.72
C ALA A 122 -7.76 2.66 -0.19
N GLY A 123 -8.22 1.52 0.35
CA GLY A 123 -8.20 1.11 1.75
C GLY A 123 -9.60 0.88 2.31
N ASP A 124 -9.84 -0.30 2.91
CA ASP A 124 -11.11 -0.67 3.52
C ASP A 124 -10.92 -1.20 4.94
N GLY A 125 -11.23 -0.39 5.92
CA GLY A 125 -11.16 -0.74 7.34
C GLY A 125 -9.79 -1.29 7.75
N GLY A 126 -9.80 -2.45 8.39
CA GLY A 126 -8.59 -3.22 8.75
C GLY A 126 -8.14 -4.24 7.72
N HIS A 127 -8.88 -4.40 6.61
CA HIS A 127 -8.75 -5.52 5.69
C HIS A 127 -7.59 -5.34 4.69
N ALA A 128 -7.68 -4.43 3.71
CA ALA A 128 -6.68 -4.32 2.65
C ALA A 128 -6.37 -2.88 2.22
N HIS A 129 -5.17 -2.69 1.67
CA HIS A 129 -4.76 -1.48 0.97
C HIS A 129 -3.85 -1.86 -0.22
N PRO A 130 -4.41 -2.45 -1.29
CA PRO A 130 -3.62 -3.11 -2.34
C PRO A 130 -2.63 -2.18 -3.04
N SER A 131 -2.99 -0.89 -3.25
CA SER A 131 -2.04 0.06 -3.83
C SER A 131 -0.85 0.37 -2.91
N GLN A 132 -0.98 0.24 -1.58
CA GLN A 132 0.15 0.38 -0.67
C GLN A 132 1.13 -0.78 -0.82
N THR A 133 0.63 -2.00 -0.93
CA THR A 133 1.46 -3.19 -1.19
C THR A 133 2.30 -3.02 -2.46
N MET A 134 1.71 -2.51 -3.55
CA MET A 134 2.44 -2.25 -4.80
C MET A 134 3.50 -1.16 -4.64
N ILE A 135 3.21 -0.12 -3.86
CA ILE A 135 4.19 0.94 -3.52
C ILE A 135 5.39 0.36 -2.77
N ASP A 136 5.11 -0.48 -1.76
CA ASP A 136 6.12 -1.11 -0.93
C ASP A 136 7.02 -2.03 -1.77
N LEU A 137 6.42 -2.85 -2.66
CA LEU A 137 7.17 -3.69 -3.60
C LEU A 137 8.04 -2.87 -4.55
N MET A 138 7.52 -1.77 -5.14
CA MET A 138 8.29 -0.87 -6.00
C MET A 138 9.50 -0.31 -5.25
N THR A 139 9.28 0.20 -4.04
CA THR A 139 10.34 0.81 -3.24
C THR A 139 11.42 -0.20 -2.84
N ILE A 140 11.04 -1.42 -2.42
CA ILE A 140 11.99 -2.49 -2.12
C ILE A 140 12.79 -2.85 -3.37
N ARG A 141 12.12 -3.05 -4.52
CA ARG A 141 12.78 -3.39 -5.79
C ARG A 141 13.77 -2.31 -6.22
N GLN A 142 13.41 -1.05 -6.13
CA GLN A 142 14.30 0.07 -6.48
C GLN A 142 15.52 0.16 -5.55
N ARG A 143 15.34 -0.10 -4.25
CA ARG A 143 16.41 0.00 -3.27
C ARG A 143 17.31 -1.23 -3.21
N LYS A 144 16.79 -2.43 -3.46
CA LYS A 144 17.52 -3.71 -3.38
C LYS A 144 17.83 -4.35 -4.75
N GLY A 145 17.22 -3.84 -5.84
CA GLY A 145 17.36 -4.41 -7.19
C GLY A 145 16.63 -5.74 -7.39
N ARG A 146 15.97 -6.28 -6.36
CA ARG A 146 15.26 -7.56 -6.36
C ARG A 146 14.13 -7.59 -5.34
N LEU A 147 13.27 -8.62 -5.43
CA LEU A 147 12.20 -8.92 -4.46
C LEU A 147 12.36 -10.32 -3.84
N ASP A 148 13.32 -11.09 -4.28
CA ASP A 148 13.65 -12.43 -3.81
C ASP A 148 14.92 -12.43 -2.93
N HIS A 149 15.14 -13.54 -2.18
CA HIS A 149 16.36 -13.76 -1.37
C HIS A 149 16.67 -12.58 -0.44
N LEU A 150 15.65 -12.00 0.19
CA LEU A 150 15.74 -10.90 1.13
C LEU A 150 15.39 -11.37 2.54
N THR A 151 16.06 -10.80 3.54
CA THR A 151 15.63 -10.88 4.95
C THR A 151 14.87 -9.61 5.29
N ILE A 152 13.54 -9.74 5.50
CA ILE A 152 12.63 -8.62 5.71
C ILE A 152 12.19 -8.57 7.17
N GLY A 153 12.54 -7.50 7.88
CA GLY A 153 12.06 -7.22 9.23
C GLY A 153 10.78 -6.39 9.20
N PHE A 154 9.74 -6.87 9.86
CA PHE A 154 8.52 -6.10 10.15
C PHE A 154 8.50 -5.75 11.62
N CYS A 155 8.44 -4.48 11.97
CA CYS A 155 8.54 -4.02 13.36
C CYS A 155 7.37 -3.12 13.76
N GLY A 156 6.76 -3.40 14.91
CA GLY A 156 5.70 -2.61 15.53
C GLY A 156 4.38 -3.35 15.72
N ASP A 157 3.26 -2.77 15.27
CA ASP A 157 1.94 -3.39 15.35
C ASP A 157 1.71 -4.37 14.20
N LEU A 158 2.03 -5.63 14.42
CA LEU A 158 1.86 -6.68 13.42
C LEU A 158 0.48 -7.34 13.49
N LYS A 159 -0.25 -7.13 14.60
CA LYS A 159 -1.58 -7.70 14.82
C LYS A 159 -2.67 -7.01 14.00
N PHE A 160 -2.65 -5.67 14.00
CA PHE A 160 -3.64 -4.84 13.31
C PHE A 160 -3.09 -4.19 12.03
N GLY A 161 -1.80 -4.42 11.73
CA GLY A 161 -1.07 -3.84 10.62
C GLY A 161 -1.44 -4.46 9.28
N ARG A 162 -2.60 -4.09 8.68
CA ARG A 162 -3.03 -4.60 7.36
C ARG A 162 -1.96 -4.50 6.27
N THR A 163 -1.12 -3.47 6.30
CA THR A 163 -0.02 -3.29 5.33
C THR A 163 1.05 -4.36 5.53
N VAL A 164 1.32 -4.76 6.77
CA VAL A 164 2.22 -5.88 7.09
C VAL A 164 1.64 -7.17 6.52
N HIS A 165 0.35 -7.47 6.76
CA HIS A 165 -0.30 -8.69 6.29
C HIS A 165 -0.25 -8.78 4.76
N SER A 166 -0.64 -7.71 4.07
CA SER A 166 -0.67 -7.67 2.61
C SER A 166 0.73 -7.74 2.00
N LEU A 167 1.72 -7.07 2.59
CA LEU A 167 3.10 -7.09 2.09
C LEU A 167 3.76 -8.45 2.36
N THR A 168 3.50 -9.06 3.51
CA THR A 168 3.94 -10.43 3.81
C THR A 168 3.41 -11.40 2.75
N ALA A 169 2.11 -11.35 2.44
CA ALA A 169 1.49 -12.20 1.42
C ALA A 169 2.08 -11.95 0.01
N ALA A 170 2.38 -10.70 -0.33
CA ALA A 170 2.98 -10.37 -1.62
C ALA A 170 4.43 -10.86 -1.72
N LEU A 171 5.25 -10.60 -0.69
CA LEU A 171 6.66 -11.00 -0.68
C LEU A 171 6.86 -12.51 -0.52
N SER A 172 5.89 -13.23 0.05
CA SER A 172 5.95 -14.70 0.17
C SER A 172 5.87 -15.41 -1.18
N GLN A 173 5.44 -14.74 -2.24
CA GLN A 173 5.41 -15.28 -3.61
C GLN A 173 6.80 -15.30 -4.27
N PHE A 174 7.80 -14.64 -3.69
CA PHE A 174 9.17 -14.60 -4.21
C PHE A 174 10.05 -15.60 -3.46
N GLU A 175 10.91 -16.29 -4.19
CA GLU A 175 11.74 -17.36 -3.66
C GLU A 175 12.80 -16.84 -2.66
N GLY A 176 13.12 -17.66 -1.67
CA GLY A 176 14.27 -17.46 -0.78
C GLY A 176 14.13 -16.30 0.21
N ASN A 177 12.97 -15.69 0.35
CA ASN A 177 12.74 -14.66 1.33
C ASN A 177 12.68 -15.23 2.76
N ARG A 178 13.15 -14.46 3.73
CA ARG A 178 13.08 -14.74 5.17
C ARG A 178 12.36 -13.58 5.84
N PHE A 179 11.47 -13.91 6.76
CA PHE A 179 10.67 -12.92 7.46
C PHE A 179 11.04 -12.87 8.95
N VAL A 180 11.28 -11.67 9.46
CA VAL A 180 11.55 -11.43 10.88
C VAL A 180 10.43 -10.53 11.40
N PHE A 181 9.58 -11.08 12.27
CA PHE A 181 8.45 -10.36 12.86
C PHE A 181 8.83 -9.88 14.26
N ILE A 182 9.02 -8.57 14.39
CA ILE A 182 9.54 -7.90 15.58
C ILE A 182 8.39 -7.16 16.25
N SER A 183 7.87 -7.70 17.36
CA SER A 183 6.73 -7.10 18.05
C SER A 183 6.63 -7.57 19.49
N PRO A 184 6.02 -6.78 20.39
CA PRO A 184 5.59 -7.28 21.69
C PRO A 184 4.63 -8.47 21.53
N GLU A 185 4.54 -9.32 22.53
CA GLU A 185 3.69 -10.51 22.49
C GLU A 185 2.23 -10.21 22.16
N ASP A 186 1.68 -9.12 22.69
CA ASP A 186 0.30 -8.69 22.49
C ASP A 186 0.00 -8.23 21.05
N LEU A 187 1.05 -7.89 20.27
CA LEU A 187 0.97 -7.36 18.90
C LEU A 187 1.57 -8.28 17.85
N ARG A 188 1.77 -9.56 18.16
CA ARG A 188 2.31 -10.57 17.23
C ARG A 188 1.42 -10.75 15.99
N LEU A 189 2.09 -11.16 14.92
CA LEU A 189 1.43 -11.47 13.65
C LEU A 189 0.32 -12.52 13.84
N PRO A 190 -0.91 -12.27 13.35
CA PRO A 190 -2.02 -13.21 13.45
C PRO A 190 -1.70 -14.54 12.78
N ARG A 191 -2.23 -15.63 13.36
CA ARG A 191 -1.99 -16.97 12.85
C ARG A 191 -2.42 -17.15 11.41
N TYR A 192 -3.55 -16.55 11.01
CA TYR A 192 -4.06 -16.70 9.64
C TYR A 192 -3.07 -16.17 8.59
N VAL A 193 -2.32 -15.10 8.87
CA VAL A 193 -1.31 -14.60 7.92
C VAL A 193 -0.20 -15.65 7.72
N LYS A 194 0.22 -16.33 8.79
CA LYS A 194 1.21 -17.40 8.71
C LYS A 194 0.69 -18.58 7.89
N THR A 195 -0.53 -19.06 8.20
CA THR A 195 -1.13 -20.24 7.57
C THR A 195 -1.58 -20.02 6.14
N GLU A 196 -1.94 -18.78 5.77
CA GLU A 196 -2.45 -18.46 4.42
C GLU A 196 -1.37 -17.93 3.48
N SER A 197 -0.28 -17.36 3.99
CA SER A 197 0.75 -16.74 3.17
C SER A 197 2.11 -17.43 3.26
N LEU A 198 2.60 -17.74 4.46
CA LEU A 198 3.97 -18.23 4.65
C LEU A 198 4.08 -19.77 4.55
N GLU A 199 3.15 -20.49 5.18
CA GLU A 199 3.17 -21.95 5.17
C GLU A 199 2.97 -22.54 3.76
N PRO A 200 2.00 -22.06 2.93
CA PRO A 200 1.81 -22.58 1.58
C PRO A 200 2.99 -22.32 0.63
N THR A 201 3.76 -21.29 0.89
CA THR A 201 4.94 -20.89 0.10
C THR A 201 6.25 -21.39 0.72
N HIS A 202 6.19 -22.15 1.83
CA HIS A 202 7.35 -22.69 2.57
C HIS A 202 8.38 -21.62 2.97
N GLN A 203 7.92 -20.39 3.25
CA GLN A 203 8.80 -19.30 3.66
C GLN A 203 9.28 -19.47 5.10
N VAL A 204 10.55 -19.13 5.31
CA VAL A 204 11.16 -19.17 6.66
C VAL A 204 10.81 -17.89 7.40
N TYR A 205 10.36 -18.01 8.65
CA TYR A 205 10.10 -16.85 9.49
C TYR A 205 10.53 -17.07 10.95
N THR A 206 10.83 -15.97 11.63
CA THR A 206 11.11 -15.91 13.07
C THR A 206 10.25 -14.82 13.71
N GLU A 207 9.97 -14.96 15.00
CA GLU A 207 9.26 -13.96 15.82
C GLU A 207 10.15 -13.60 17.02
N THR A 208 10.36 -12.31 17.23
CA THR A 208 11.17 -11.75 18.31
C THR A 208 10.57 -10.43 18.80
N ASP A 209 11.06 -9.90 19.90
CA ASP A 209 10.78 -8.56 20.40
C ASP A 209 12.04 -7.65 20.40
N ASP A 210 13.20 -8.18 19.98
CA ASP A 210 14.49 -7.48 19.99
C ASP A 210 14.84 -6.93 18.59
N LEU A 211 14.46 -5.66 18.34
CA LEU A 211 14.80 -4.97 17.10
C LEU A 211 16.32 -4.79 16.95
N GLU A 212 17.01 -4.44 18.05
CA GLU A 212 18.44 -4.10 17.99
C GLU A 212 19.28 -5.30 17.59
N ALA A 213 18.95 -6.48 18.11
CA ALA A 213 19.64 -7.74 17.76
C ALA A 213 19.42 -8.14 16.29
N GLU A 214 18.28 -7.80 15.70
CA GLU A 214 17.96 -8.19 14.33
C GLU A 214 18.50 -7.21 13.26
N LEU A 215 18.65 -5.91 13.59
CA LEU A 215 19.09 -4.89 12.64
C LEU A 215 20.31 -5.26 11.77
N PRO A 216 21.37 -5.90 12.32
CA PRO A 216 22.55 -6.27 11.52
C PRO A 216 22.28 -7.31 10.42
N HIS A 217 21.14 -8.01 10.50
CA HIS A 217 20.81 -9.16 9.67
C HIS A 217 19.73 -8.88 8.63
N LEU A 218 19.14 -7.67 8.64
CA LEU A 218 18.04 -7.31 7.76
C LEU A 218 18.53 -6.73 6.43
N ASP A 219 17.88 -7.16 5.35
CA ASP A 219 17.99 -6.49 4.04
C ASP A 219 17.00 -5.33 3.90
N VAL A 220 15.84 -5.42 4.57
CA VAL A 220 14.77 -4.43 4.55
C VAL A 220 14.15 -4.33 5.93
N LEU A 221 13.92 -3.12 6.43
CA LEU A 221 13.14 -2.87 7.64
C LEU A 221 11.84 -2.13 7.30
N TYR A 222 10.70 -2.74 7.66
CA TYR A 222 9.37 -2.14 7.53
C TYR A 222 8.83 -1.81 8.93
N MET A 223 8.82 -0.51 9.27
CA MET A 223 8.32 -0.03 10.55
C MET A 223 6.82 0.28 10.47
N THR A 224 6.09 0.02 11.55
CA THR A 224 4.68 0.41 11.67
C THR A 224 4.44 1.10 13.01
N ARG A 225 3.53 2.08 13.03
CA ARG A 225 3.08 2.67 14.28
C ARG A 225 2.14 1.73 15.03
N ILE A 226 2.09 1.87 16.36
CA ILE A 226 1.06 1.25 17.17
C ILE A 226 -0.24 2.05 17.00
N GLN A 227 -1.32 1.39 16.57
CA GLN A 227 -2.57 2.03 16.15
C GLN A 227 -3.50 2.23 17.34
N GLN A 228 -3.45 3.39 18.01
CA GLN A 228 -4.29 3.73 19.18
C GLN A 228 -5.78 3.43 18.94
N GLU A 229 -6.27 3.72 17.76
CA GLU A 229 -7.65 3.54 17.34
C GLU A 229 -8.13 2.07 17.30
N ARG A 230 -7.24 1.11 17.53
CA ARG A 230 -7.53 -0.34 17.57
C ARG A 230 -7.59 -0.91 18.99
N PHE A 231 -7.21 -0.13 19.98
CA PHE A 231 -7.26 -0.57 21.37
C PHE A 231 -8.58 -0.19 22.03
N PHE A 232 -9.17 -1.14 22.74
CA PHE A 232 -10.37 -0.89 23.56
C PHE A 232 -10.01 -0.23 24.91
N ASN A 233 -8.77 -0.43 25.39
CA ASN A 233 -8.27 0.08 26.65
C ASN A 233 -7.07 1.01 26.41
N GLU A 234 -7.18 2.25 26.88
CA GLU A 234 -6.13 3.25 26.77
C GLU A 234 -4.86 2.85 27.58
N GLU A 235 -5.01 2.16 28.70
CA GLU A 235 -3.87 1.70 29.52
C GLU A 235 -3.02 0.67 28.74
N GLU A 236 -3.65 -0.24 27.98
CA GLU A 236 -2.97 -1.20 27.13
C GLU A 236 -2.16 -0.50 26.04
N TYR A 237 -2.77 0.49 25.37
CA TYR A 237 -2.07 1.31 24.38
C TYR A 237 -0.88 2.05 25.00
N LEU A 238 -1.05 2.70 26.17
CA LEU A 238 0.02 3.46 26.81
C LEU A 238 1.20 2.57 27.24
N ARG A 239 0.96 1.32 27.60
CA ARG A 239 2.00 0.33 27.90
C ARG A 239 2.85 -0.04 26.70
N LEU A 240 2.24 -0.08 25.51
CA LEU A 240 2.89 -0.52 24.27
C LEU A 240 3.41 0.66 23.43
N LYS A 241 2.87 1.86 23.67
CA LYS A 241 3.32 3.08 22.97
C LYS A 241 4.82 3.31 23.18
N GLY A 242 5.54 3.51 22.07
CA GLY A 242 6.96 3.82 22.08
C GLY A 242 7.88 2.65 22.44
N CYS A 243 7.36 1.38 22.41
CA CYS A 243 8.20 0.20 22.65
C CYS A 243 9.30 0.02 21.60
N TYR A 244 9.11 0.57 20.40
CA TYR A 244 10.14 0.64 19.36
C TYR A 244 10.32 2.08 18.90
N GLN A 245 11.57 2.53 18.86
CA GLN A 245 11.96 3.86 18.40
C GLN A 245 13.26 3.72 17.62
N LEU A 246 13.18 3.76 16.31
CA LEU A 246 14.35 3.76 15.44
C LEU A 246 14.96 5.17 15.41
N ASP A 247 16.23 5.27 15.76
CA ASP A 247 17.04 6.48 15.71
C ASP A 247 18.34 6.25 14.93
N GLU A 248 19.12 7.30 14.75
CA GLU A 248 20.41 7.23 14.05
C GLU A 248 21.39 6.24 14.72
N ALA A 249 21.39 6.15 16.05
CA ALA A 249 22.29 5.25 16.77
C ALA A 249 21.96 3.77 16.47
N MET A 250 20.69 3.41 16.47
CA MET A 250 20.23 2.07 16.10
C MET A 250 20.53 1.77 14.61
N LEU A 251 20.33 2.75 13.73
CA LEU A 251 20.64 2.57 12.31
C LEU A 251 22.11 2.25 12.04
N ARG A 252 23.04 2.66 12.90
CA ARG A 252 24.47 2.31 12.74
C ARG A 252 24.75 0.82 12.88
N LEU A 253 23.83 0.05 13.49
CA LEU A 253 23.92 -1.40 13.60
C LEU A 253 23.49 -2.11 12.30
N ALA A 254 22.67 -1.45 11.49
CA ALA A 254 22.09 -2.01 10.27
C ALA A 254 23.04 -1.89 9.06
N PRO A 255 22.90 -2.77 8.05
CA PRO A 255 23.60 -2.64 6.78
C PRO A 255 23.42 -1.27 6.13
N ALA A 256 24.45 -0.76 5.47
CA ALA A 256 24.44 0.57 4.86
C ALA A 256 23.41 0.70 3.71
N ASP A 257 23.00 -0.41 3.13
CA ASP A 257 22.06 -0.50 2.01
C ASP A 257 20.67 -1.01 2.44
N MET A 258 20.37 -1.10 3.75
CA MET A 258 19.07 -1.53 4.27
C MET A 258 18.06 -0.39 4.20
N PRO A 259 17.06 -0.40 3.28
CA PRO A 259 16.03 0.63 3.29
C PRO A 259 15.10 0.47 4.50
N VAL A 260 14.73 1.61 5.08
CA VAL A 260 13.70 1.74 6.11
C VAL A 260 12.41 2.22 5.46
N LEU A 261 11.37 1.40 5.50
CA LEU A 261 10.05 1.69 4.96
C LEU A 261 9.05 1.97 6.09
N HIS A 262 8.03 2.76 5.78
CA HIS A 262 6.93 3.05 6.70
C HIS A 262 5.68 3.51 5.91
N PRO A 263 4.47 2.97 6.16
CA PRO A 263 3.27 3.34 5.40
C PRO A 263 2.75 4.75 5.74
N LEU A 264 3.31 5.41 6.74
CA LEU A 264 2.92 6.72 7.26
C LEU A 264 1.42 6.81 7.66
N PRO A 265 1.02 7.68 8.60
CA PRO A 265 1.88 8.62 9.33
C PRO A 265 2.71 7.93 10.40
N ARG A 266 3.92 8.38 10.61
CA ARG A 266 4.68 8.04 11.81
C ARG A 266 4.34 9.01 12.95
N ILE A 267 4.55 8.58 14.19
CA ILE A 267 4.39 9.40 15.41
C ILE A 267 5.74 9.51 16.10
N ASP A 268 6.21 8.44 16.75
CA ASP A 268 7.43 8.40 17.55
C ASP A 268 8.30 7.16 17.28
N GLU A 269 7.82 6.22 16.47
CA GLU A 269 8.51 4.97 16.14
C GLU A 269 9.72 5.14 15.21
N ILE A 270 9.82 6.26 14.50
CA ILE A 270 11.02 6.68 13.76
C ILE A 270 11.33 8.11 14.15
N LYS A 271 12.50 8.34 14.69
CA LYS A 271 12.98 9.68 15.09
C LYS A 271 13.30 10.52 13.86
N LYS A 272 13.27 11.86 14.05
CA LYS A 272 13.52 12.81 12.95
C LYS A 272 14.97 12.84 12.49
N ASP A 273 15.90 12.41 13.30
CA ASP A 273 17.33 12.30 12.96
C ASP A 273 17.59 11.22 11.88
N VAL A 274 16.63 10.30 11.70
CA VAL A 274 16.68 9.28 10.62
C VAL A 274 16.32 9.88 9.25
N ASP A 275 15.64 11.02 9.18
CA ASP A 275 15.08 11.54 7.91
C ASP A 275 16.12 11.87 6.85
N ASP A 276 17.32 12.29 7.28
CA ASP A 276 18.43 12.63 6.38
C ASP A 276 19.36 11.43 6.08
N ASP A 277 19.09 10.26 6.68
CA ASP A 277 19.84 9.03 6.38
C ASP A 277 19.42 8.49 4.99
N PRO A 278 20.37 8.13 4.11
CA PRO A 278 20.07 7.61 2.78
C PRO A 278 19.23 6.32 2.77
N ARG A 279 19.14 5.62 3.90
CA ARG A 279 18.29 4.44 4.09
C ARG A 279 16.82 4.78 4.36
N ALA A 280 16.50 6.03 4.70
CA ALA A 280 15.12 6.50 4.96
C ALA A 280 14.29 6.50 3.66
N ALA A 281 13.67 5.39 3.33
CA ALA A 281 12.93 5.21 2.08
C ALA A 281 11.42 5.52 2.18
N TYR A 282 10.90 5.89 3.34
CA TYR A 282 9.47 6.11 3.55
C TYR A 282 8.92 7.36 2.85
N PHE A 283 9.76 8.34 2.48
CA PHE A 283 9.33 9.44 1.62
C PHE A 283 9.40 9.07 0.13
N ASP A 284 10.32 8.18 -0.26
CA ASP A 284 10.33 7.62 -1.62
C ASP A 284 9.08 6.77 -1.86
N GLN A 285 8.59 6.01 -0.84
CA GLN A 285 7.30 5.33 -0.96
C GLN A 285 6.17 6.31 -1.32
N VAL A 286 6.16 7.52 -0.77
CA VAL A 286 5.15 8.53 -1.12
C VAL A 286 5.28 8.96 -2.58
N HIS A 287 6.49 9.17 -3.07
CA HIS A 287 6.78 9.50 -4.47
C HIS A 287 6.36 8.36 -5.40
N ASN A 288 6.80 7.14 -5.13
CA ASN A 288 6.47 5.92 -5.88
C ASN A 288 4.96 5.68 -5.94
N GLY A 289 4.24 6.09 -4.89
CA GLY A 289 2.80 6.01 -4.81
C GLY A 289 2.07 6.72 -5.95
N VAL A 290 2.62 7.77 -6.51
CA VAL A 290 2.03 8.47 -7.66
C VAL A 290 2.12 7.60 -8.92
N TYR A 291 3.30 7.07 -9.22
CA TYR A 291 3.56 6.29 -10.44
C TYR A 291 2.88 4.92 -10.42
N ILE A 292 2.85 4.26 -9.26
CA ILE A 292 2.06 3.01 -9.08
C ILE A 292 0.58 3.27 -9.36
N ARG A 293 0.02 4.38 -8.87
CA ARG A 293 -1.39 4.70 -9.11
C ARG A 293 -1.65 5.11 -10.56
N MET A 294 -0.70 5.77 -11.23
CA MET A 294 -0.76 6.01 -12.67
C MET A 294 -0.81 4.68 -13.43
N ALA A 295 0.07 3.74 -13.11
CA ALA A 295 0.12 2.42 -13.74
C ALA A 295 -1.18 1.62 -13.52
N ILE A 296 -1.73 1.62 -12.29
CA ILE A 296 -3.01 0.97 -11.97
C ILE A 296 -4.16 1.58 -12.77
N ILE A 297 -4.23 2.90 -12.89
CA ILE A 297 -5.27 3.60 -13.65
C ILE A 297 -5.21 3.21 -15.12
N LEU A 298 -4.02 3.26 -15.76
CA LEU A 298 -3.88 2.88 -17.17
C LEU A 298 -4.23 1.41 -17.39
N ALA A 299 -3.76 0.51 -16.51
CA ALA A 299 -4.04 -0.92 -16.60
C ALA A 299 -5.56 -1.20 -16.55
N LEU A 300 -6.28 -0.58 -15.63
CA LEU A 300 -7.72 -0.77 -15.47
C LEU A 300 -8.54 -0.13 -16.60
N LEU A 301 -8.05 0.95 -17.19
CA LEU A 301 -8.68 1.59 -18.37
C LEU A 301 -8.33 0.90 -19.68
N GLY A 302 -7.46 -0.13 -19.66
CA GLY A 302 -7.01 -0.83 -20.87
C GLY A 302 -6.19 0.06 -21.81
N ILE A 303 -5.51 1.06 -21.26
CA ILE A 303 -4.67 1.99 -22.04
C ILE A 303 -3.26 1.37 -22.16
N PRO A 304 -2.77 1.17 -23.41
CA PRO A 304 -1.45 0.58 -23.61
C PRO A 304 -0.34 1.55 -23.21
N ASP A 305 0.78 0.98 -22.76
CA ASP A 305 2.03 1.69 -22.57
C ASP A 305 2.53 2.25 -23.91
N PRO A 306 2.71 3.56 -24.05
CA PRO A 306 3.08 4.20 -25.32
C PRO A 306 4.47 3.78 -25.82
N LEU A 307 5.35 3.28 -24.94
CA LEU A 307 6.70 2.86 -25.30
C LEU A 307 6.75 1.40 -25.80
N THR A 308 5.85 0.55 -25.34
CA THR A 308 5.85 -0.86 -25.67
C THR A 308 4.66 -1.31 -26.51
N GLY A 309 3.60 -0.52 -26.57
CA GLY A 309 2.33 -0.85 -27.22
C GLY A 309 1.52 -1.93 -26.50
N LYS A 310 1.94 -2.37 -25.29
CA LYS A 310 1.29 -3.45 -24.54
C LYS A 310 0.40 -2.90 -23.42
N THR A 311 -0.72 -3.59 -23.20
CA THR A 311 -1.52 -3.42 -21.97
C THR A 311 -0.95 -4.31 -20.87
N VAL A 312 -1.08 -3.87 -19.61
CA VAL A 312 -0.65 -4.67 -18.44
C VAL A 312 -1.63 -5.81 -18.16
N LEU A 313 -2.92 -5.54 -18.39
CA LEU A 313 -3.99 -6.50 -18.14
C LEU A 313 -4.61 -6.93 -19.47
N ASP A 314 -4.88 -8.23 -19.63
CA ASP A 314 -5.76 -8.73 -20.67
C ASP A 314 -7.21 -8.40 -20.33
N HIS A 315 -7.95 -7.80 -21.25
CA HIS A 315 -9.34 -7.31 -21.09
C HIS A 315 -10.37 -8.19 -21.78
#